data_db1d4c6e1779fc505fbdc14e1e837dac
#
_entry.id   db1d4c6e1779fc505fbdc14e1e837dac
#
_cell.length_a   1.000
_cell.length_b   1.000
_cell.length_c   1.000
_cell.angle_alpha   90.00
_cell.angle_beta   90.00
_cell.angle_gamma   90.00
#
_symmetry.space_group_name_H-M   'P 1'
#
loop_
_entity.id
_entity.type
_entity.pdbx_description
1 polymer ?
#
loop_
_entity_poly.entity_id
_entity_poly.type
_entity_poly.pdbx_seq_one_letter_code
_entity_poly.pdbx_strand_id
1 'polypeptide(L)'
;MVYVTDEGYHPSDYSQSVLQKMPDPRRPWRSLEWRRSIDYYHACQYVQQLAEVLFGPGTESQRWAKRMREQLKTRAAGVARGLQSAAALRHKRGLWGQAKLYEHAYAYLKKRSRWMCSQAYRREHLPIGSGITEAACKIVFTQRLKRSGMAWTRAGGQVILDLRVIWLSGVWEAVHQRYLASKPLPVTHVHMAKGAQPEQQAA
;
A
#
# COMPACT_ATOMS: atom_id res chain seq x y z
N MET A 1 7.38 -4.02 -10.99
CA MET A 1 6.78 -3.39 -9.79
C MET A 1 6.04 -4.41 -8.96
N VAL A 2 5.73 -4.13 -7.68
CA VAL A 2 4.95 -5.04 -6.83
C VAL A 2 3.70 -4.34 -6.33
N TYR A 3 2.56 -5.01 -6.45
CA TYR A 3 1.30 -4.60 -5.87
C TYR A 3 0.98 -5.47 -4.66
N VAL A 4 1.14 -4.91 -3.47
CA VAL A 4 0.86 -5.61 -2.20
C VAL A 4 -0.58 -5.35 -1.79
N THR A 5 -1.32 -6.41 -1.45
CA THR A 5 -2.75 -6.34 -1.10
C THR A 5 -3.12 -7.42 -0.09
N ASP A 6 -4.18 -7.19 0.69
CA ASP A 6 -4.86 -8.18 1.51
C ASP A 6 -5.85 -9.05 0.71
N GLU A 7 -6.07 -8.68 -0.56
CA GLU A 7 -6.95 -9.36 -1.51
C GLU A 7 -8.46 -9.32 -1.18
N GLY A 8 -8.97 -8.15 -0.84
CA GLY A 8 -10.38 -7.85 -0.93
C GLY A 8 -10.88 -7.78 -2.39
N TYR A 9 -12.17 -7.62 -2.59
CA TYR A 9 -12.78 -7.48 -3.93
C TYR A 9 -12.22 -6.27 -4.69
N HIS A 10 -12.24 -5.09 -4.09
CA HIS A 10 -11.77 -3.85 -4.72
C HIS A 10 -10.28 -3.86 -5.12
N PRO A 11 -9.34 -4.35 -4.29
CA PRO A 11 -7.95 -4.48 -4.71
C PRO A 11 -7.73 -5.38 -5.93
N SER A 12 -8.50 -6.46 -6.06
CA SER A 12 -8.45 -7.35 -7.22
C SER A 12 -8.90 -6.65 -8.49
N ASP A 13 -10.06 -6.01 -8.44
CA ASP A 13 -10.63 -5.25 -9.56
C ASP A 13 -9.71 -4.10 -9.97
N TYR A 14 -9.22 -3.31 -9.04
CA TYR A 14 -8.27 -2.23 -9.31
C TYR A 14 -6.99 -2.73 -9.99
N SER A 15 -6.47 -3.88 -9.58
CA SER A 15 -5.30 -4.47 -10.22
C SER A 15 -5.55 -4.81 -11.69
N GLN A 16 -6.73 -5.34 -12.02
CA GLN A 16 -7.08 -5.73 -13.39
C GLN A 16 -7.51 -4.56 -14.26
N SER A 17 -8.33 -3.68 -13.71
CA SER A 17 -8.94 -2.58 -14.47
C SER A 17 -8.00 -1.38 -14.66
N VAL A 18 -7.10 -1.14 -13.71
CA VAL A 18 -6.23 0.04 -13.69
C VAL A 18 -4.76 -0.34 -13.81
N LEU A 19 -4.21 -1.07 -12.83
CA LEU A 19 -2.75 -1.26 -12.76
C LEU A 19 -2.18 -1.97 -13.99
N GLN A 20 -2.82 -3.03 -14.47
CA GLN A 20 -2.35 -3.78 -15.64
C GLN A 20 -2.40 -2.98 -16.94
N LYS A 21 -3.16 -1.89 -16.96
CA LYS A 21 -3.29 -1.01 -18.13
C LYS A 21 -2.41 0.24 -18.04
N MET A 22 -1.74 0.47 -16.91
CA MET A 22 -0.90 1.64 -16.74
C MET A 22 0.30 1.59 -17.69
N PRO A 23 0.52 2.64 -18.52
CA PRO A 23 1.67 2.69 -19.40
C PRO A 23 2.96 2.84 -18.58
N ASP A 24 4.04 2.25 -19.07
CA ASP A 24 5.38 2.47 -18.54
C ASP A 24 5.81 3.92 -18.88
N PRO A 25 6.10 4.79 -17.90
CA PRO A 25 6.53 6.16 -18.16
C PRO A 25 7.78 6.29 -19.03
N ARG A 26 8.64 5.26 -19.03
CA ARG A 26 9.86 5.21 -19.85
C ARG A 26 9.62 4.63 -21.24
N ARG A 27 8.54 3.87 -21.40
CA ARG A 27 8.15 3.19 -22.64
C ARG A 27 6.63 3.22 -22.80
N PRO A 28 6.03 4.37 -23.21
CA PRO A 28 4.58 4.57 -23.20
C PRO A 28 3.76 3.56 -24.03
N TRP A 29 4.42 2.84 -24.96
CA TRP A 29 3.82 1.77 -25.75
C TRP A 29 3.74 0.41 -25.04
N ARG A 30 4.30 0.29 -23.83
CA ARG A 30 4.23 -0.93 -22.99
C ARG A 30 3.49 -0.62 -21.70
N SER A 31 2.71 -1.59 -21.22
CA SER A 31 2.16 -1.52 -19.87
C SER A 31 3.22 -1.87 -18.83
N LEU A 32 3.09 -1.31 -17.64
CA LEU A 32 3.91 -1.67 -16.48
C LEU A 32 3.69 -3.14 -16.09
N GLU A 33 4.78 -3.84 -15.85
CA GLU A 33 4.73 -5.21 -15.34
C GLU A 33 4.55 -5.21 -13.81
N TRP A 34 3.36 -5.64 -13.40
CA TRP A 34 3.01 -5.72 -11.99
C TRP A 34 3.05 -7.17 -11.50
N ARG A 35 3.79 -7.40 -10.42
CA ARG A 35 3.75 -8.63 -9.66
C ARG A 35 2.83 -8.46 -8.47
N ARG A 36 1.83 -9.33 -8.34
CA ARG A 36 0.90 -9.32 -7.22
C ARG A 36 1.52 -10.03 -6.02
N SER A 37 1.39 -9.44 -4.85
CA SER A 37 1.80 -10.03 -3.57
C SER A 37 0.70 -9.90 -2.54
N ILE A 38 0.50 -10.94 -1.76
CA ILE A 38 -0.33 -10.85 -0.55
C ILE A 38 0.50 -10.24 0.57
N ASP A 39 -0.12 -9.32 1.30
CA ASP A 39 0.49 -8.74 2.50
C ASP A 39 0.88 -9.84 3.48
N TYR A 40 2.17 -9.92 3.78
CA TYR A 40 2.73 -10.91 4.69
C TYR A 40 2.13 -10.79 6.10
N TYR A 41 1.93 -9.57 6.60
CA TYR A 41 1.41 -9.36 7.96
C TYR A 41 -0.05 -9.76 8.05
N HIS A 42 -0.82 -9.50 7.00
CA HIS A 42 -2.20 -9.95 6.91
C HIS A 42 -2.28 -11.49 6.84
N ALA A 43 -1.44 -12.12 6.03
CA ALA A 43 -1.33 -13.59 6.01
C ALA A 43 -0.93 -14.17 7.38
N CYS A 44 -0.10 -13.47 8.15
CA CYS A 44 0.28 -13.86 9.51
C CYS A 44 -0.90 -13.87 10.49
N GLN A 45 -1.94 -13.06 10.28
CA GLN A 45 -3.16 -13.09 11.09
C GLN A 45 -3.91 -14.41 10.90
N TYR A 46 -4.02 -14.90 9.67
CA TYR A 46 -4.63 -16.22 9.39
C TYR A 46 -3.80 -17.38 9.91
N VAL A 47 -2.47 -17.26 9.90
CA VAL A 47 -1.59 -18.24 10.57
C VAL A 47 -1.86 -18.27 12.07
N GLN A 48 -2.07 -17.13 12.71
CA GLN A 48 -2.43 -17.04 14.11
C GLN A 48 -3.80 -17.66 14.40
N GLN A 49 -4.81 -17.38 13.58
CA GLN A 49 -6.13 -17.99 13.70
C GLN A 49 -6.07 -19.52 13.60
N LEU A 50 -5.31 -20.05 12.62
CA LEU A 50 -5.09 -21.50 12.51
C LEU A 50 -4.43 -22.08 13.76
N ALA A 51 -3.43 -21.40 14.31
CA ALA A 51 -2.73 -21.84 15.50
C ALA A 51 -3.68 -21.90 16.72
N GLU A 52 -4.54 -20.90 16.90
CA GLU A 52 -5.50 -20.83 18.00
C GLU A 52 -6.57 -21.91 17.86
N VAL A 53 -7.04 -22.19 16.65
CA VAL A 53 -7.98 -23.30 16.40
C VAL A 53 -7.33 -24.65 16.67
N LEU A 54 -6.05 -24.83 16.30
CA LEU A 54 -5.35 -26.11 16.45
C LEU A 54 -4.91 -26.41 17.90
N PHE A 55 -4.54 -25.40 18.65
CA PHE A 55 -3.89 -25.57 19.96
C PHE A 55 -4.64 -24.89 21.11
N GLY A 56 -5.65 -24.06 20.82
CA GLY A 56 -6.19 -23.12 21.80
C GLY A 56 -5.28 -21.93 22.05
N PRO A 57 -5.75 -20.94 22.82
CA PRO A 57 -4.90 -19.81 23.22
C PRO A 57 -3.79 -20.29 24.16
N GLY A 58 -2.54 -19.87 23.92
CA GLY A 58 -1.42 -20.20 24.78
C GLY A 58 -0.07 -20.30 24.08
N THR A 59 0.92 -20.82 24.80
CA THR A 59 2.31 -20.88 24.34
C THR A 59 2.52 -21.82 23.16
N GLU A 60 1.73 -22.90 23.06
CA GLU A 60 1.84 -23.87 21.97
C GLU A 60 1.40 -23.28 20.65
N SER A 61 0.25 -22.59 20.63
CA SER A 61 -0.22 -21.86 19.44
C SER A 61 0.77 -20.77 19.02
N GLN A 62 1.31 -20.02 19.96
CA GLN A 62 2.30 -18.97 19.66
C GLN A 62 3.59 -19.55 19.06
N ARG A 63 4.10 -20.67 19.60
CA ARG A 63 5.29 -21.35 19.06
C ARG A 63 5.06 -21.86 17.64
N TRP A 64 3.92 -22.50 17.39
CA TRP A 64 3.58 -23.00 16.06
C TRP A 64 3.41 -21.83 15.07
N ALA A 65 2.65 -20.79 15.44
CA ALA A 65 2.45 -19.62 14.62
C ALA A 65 3.76 -18.88 14.29
N LYS A 66 4.65 -18.72 15.27
CA LYS A 66 5.98 -18.12 15.07
C LYS A 66 6.80 -18.90 14.05
N ARG A 67 6.84 -20.23 14.16
CA ARG A 67 7.56 -21.09 13.23
C ARG A 67 6.96 -21.03 11.81
N MET A 68 5.63 -21.02 11.69
CA MET A 68 4.97 -20.92 10.37
C MET A 68 5.20 -19.55 9.73
N ARG A 69 5.11 -18.47 10.48
CA ARG A 69 5.43 -17.11 9.99
C ARG A 69 6.87 -17.02 9.48
N GLU A 70 7.82 -17.58 10.21
CA GLU A 70 9.21 -17.62 9.77
C GLU A 70 9.37 -18.42 8.46
N GLN A 71 8.71 -19.57 8.33
CA GLN A 71 8.72 -20.34 7.09
C GLN A 71 8.09 -19.58 5.91
N LEU A 72 6.96 -18.89 6.13
CA LEU A 72 6.34 -18.04 5.09
C LEU A 72 7.31 -16.95 4.62
N LYS A 73 8.07 -16.39 5.53
CA LYS A 73 9.00 -15.29 5.28
C LYS A 73 10.28 -15.73 4.56
N THR A 74 10.81 -16.92 4.90
CA THR A 74 12.17 -17.31 4.53
C THR A 74 12.26 -18.50 3.57
N ARG A 75 11.18 -19.27 3.38
CA ARG A 75 11.18 -20.48 2.54
C ARG A 75 10.31 -20.33 1.29
N ALA A 76 10.81 -20.77 0.15
CA ALA A 76 10.07 -20.72 -1.12
C ALA A 76 8.71 -21.45 -1.06
N ALA A 77 8.63 -22.60 -0.40
CA ALA A 77 7.40 -23.36 -0.20
C ALA A 77 6.82 -23.20 1.21
N GLY A 78 7.06 -22.05 1.87
CA GLY A 78 6.69 -21.84 3.27
C GLY A 78 5.19 -21.98 3.53
N VAL A 79 4.35 -21.45 2.64
CA VAL A 79 2.88 -21.56 2.74
C VAL A 79 2.44 -23.02 2.61
N ALA A 80 2.93 -23.75 1.62
CA ALA A 80 2.55 -25.15 1.41
C ALA A 80 2.92 -26.01 2.62
N ARG A 81 4.10 -25.83 3.18
CA ARG A 81 4.53 -26.54 4.43
C ARG A 81 3.65 -26.17 5.61
N GLY A 82 3.29 -24.89 5.76
CA GLY A 82 2.36 -24.44 6.80
C GLY A 82 0.99 -25.10 6.68
N LEU A 83 0.43 -25.16 5.47
CA LEU A 83 -0.85 -25.81 5.19
C LEU A 83 -0.80 -27.32 5.42
N GLN A 84 0.28 -27.99 5.01
CA GLN A 84 0.47 -29.43 5.28
C GLN A 84 0.56 -29.71 6.78
N SER A 85 1.32 -28.89 7.52
CA SER A 85 1.41 -28.99 8.99
C SER A 85 0.06 -28.80 9.66
N ALA A 86 -0.72 -27.79 9.22
CA ALA A 86 -2.07 -27.54 9.75
C ALA A 86 -3.03 -28.70 9.48
N ALA A 87 -3.01 -29.25 8.26
CA ALA A 87 -3.86 -30.37 7.88
C ALA A 87 -3.53 -31.65 8.70
N ALA A 88 -2.26 -31.97 8.83
CA ALA A 88 -1.81 -33.10 9.64
C ALA A 88 -2.20 -32.98 11.12
N LEU A 89 -2.07 -31.79 11.70
CA LEU A 89 -2.47 -31.52 13.08
C LEU A 89 -3.98 -31.58 13.29
N ARG A 90 -4.77 -31.06 12.35
CA ARG A 90 -6.23 -31.18 12.37
C ARG A 90 -6.66 -32.65 12.40
N HIS A 91 -6.12 -33.46 11.53
CA HIS A 91 -6.42 -34.91 11.48
C HIS A 91 -6.04 -35.60 12.79
N LYS A 92 -4.82 -35.37 13.30
CA LYS A 92 -4.31 -35.99 14.52
C LYS A 92 -5.13 -35.60 15.77
N ARG A 93 -5.65 -34.39 15.84
CA ARG A 93 -6.35 -33.85 17.03
C ARG A 93 -7.87 -34.01 16.97
N GLY A 94 -8.43 -34.44 15.86
CA GLY A 94 -9.90 -34.66 15.71
C GLY A 94 -10.73 -33.37 15.90
N LEU A 95 -10.23 -32.21 15.46
CA LEU A 95 -10.82 -30.89 15.72
C LEU A 95 -12.03 -30.61 14.80
N TRP A 96 -13.08 -31.38 14.94
CA TRP A 96 -14.26 -31.23 14.07
C TRP A 96 -15.20 -30.12 14.54
N GLY A 97 -15.24 -29.80 15.82
CA GLY A 97 -16.13 -28.76 16.36
C GLY A 97 -15.83 -27.32 15.94
N GLN A 98 -14.61 -27.02 15.51
CA GLN A 98 -14.19 -25.69 15.05
C GLN A 98 -13.94 -25.64 13.54
N ALA A 99 -14.61 -26.49 12.78
CA ALA A 99 -14.40 -26.65 11.35
C ALA A 99 -14.52 -25.34 10.56
N LYS A 100 -15.52 -24.50 10.87
CA LYS A 100 -15.75 -23.24 10.15
C LYS A 100 -14.57 -22.25 10.27
N LEU A 101 -14.03 -22.06 11.48
CA LEU A 101 -12.90 -21.14 11.72
C LEU A 101 -11.63 -21.68 11.06
N TYR A 102 -11.39 -22.98 11.19
CA TYR A 102 -10.27 -23.64 10.51
C TYR A 102 -10.37 -23.47 9.00
N GLU A 103 -11.52 -23.83 8.40
CA GLU A 103 -11.72 -23.76 6.96
C GLU A 103 -11.56 -22.34 6.42
N HIS A 104 -12.06 -21.33 7.12
CA HIS A 104 -11.92 -19.94 6.71
C HIS A 104 -10.43 -19.54 6.60
N ALA A 105 -9.64 -19.77 7.65
CA ALA A 105 -8.24 -19.41 7.65
C ALA A 105 -7.40 -20.28 6.69
N TYR A 106 -7.67 -21.57 6.65
CA TYR A 106 -6.99 -22.51 5.74
C TYR A 106 -7.27 -22.19 4.28
N ALA A 107 -8.53 -21.99 3.92
CA ALA A 107 -8.95 -21.64 2.56
C ALA A 107 -8.37 -20.31 2.10
N TYR A 108 -8.32 -19.29 2.99
CA TYR A 108 -7.67 -18.03 2.70
C TYR A 108 -6.23 -18.23 2.24
N LEU A 109 -5.43 -18.90 3.07
CA LEU A 109 -4.01 -19.14 2.78
C LEU A 109 -3.82 -20.04 1.55
N LYS A 110 -4.64 -21.10 1.39
CA LYS A 110 -4.57 -22.01 0.25
C LYS A 110 -4.87 -21.32 -1.08
N LYS A 111 -5.96 -20.57 -1.15
CA LYS A 111 -6.41 -19.88 -2.37
C LYS A 111 -5.40 -18.85 -2.85
N ARG A 112 -4.66 -18.24 -1.92
CA ARG A 112 -3.75 -17.12 -2.18
C ARG A 112 -2.27 -17.51 -2.16
N SER A 113 -1.97 -18.80 -1.94
CA SER A 113 -0.59 -19.30 -1.79
C SER A 113 0.34 -18.91 -2.94
N ARG A 114 -0.18 -18.87 -4.18
CA ARG A 114 0.59 -18.49 -5.38
C ARG A 114 1.15 -17.07 -5.35
N TRP A 115 0.55 -16.17 -4.57
CA TRP A 115 0.98 -14.76 -4.44
C TRP A 115 1.73 -14.49 -3.13
N MET A 116 1.97 -15.51 -2.31
CA MET A 116 2.70 -15.41 -1.04
C MET A 116 4.18 -15.79 -1.24
N CYS A 117 4.87 -15.07 -2.11
CA CYS A 117 6.26 -15.32 -2.48
C CYS A 117 7.25 -14.44 -1.68
N SER A 118 7.00 -14.26 -0.38
CA SER A 118 7.75 -13.33 0.48
C SER A 118 9.26 -13.54 0.45
N GLN A 119 9.73 -14.79 0.38
CA GLN A 119 11.17 -15.10 0.30
C GLN A 119 11.81 -14.53 -0.98
N ALA A 120 11.15 -14.72 -2.14
CA ALA A 120 11.65 -14.20 -3.41
C ALA A 120 11.68 -12.67 -3.41
N TYR A 121 10.59 -12.03 -2.96
CA TYR A 121 10.52 -10.57 -2.89
C TYR A 121 11.58 -9.97 -1.95
N ARG A 122 11.84 -10.60 -0.81
CA ARG A 122 12.91 -10.15 0.09
C ARG A 122 14.30 -10.24 -0.54
N ARG A 123 14.57 -11.28 -1.33
CA ARG A 123 15.85 -11.41 -2.07
C ARG A 123 16.02 -10.30 -3.11
N GLU A 124 14.93 -9.83 -3.68
CA GLU A 124 14.90 -8.75 -4.64
C GLU A 124 14.72 -7.36 -4.00
N HIS A 125 14.82 -7.26 -2.67
CA HIS A 125 14.59 -6.03 -1.91
C HIS A 125 13.22 -5.39 -2.15
N LEU A 126 12.21 -6.18 -2.49
CA LEU A 126 10.84 -5.72 -2.71
C LEU A 126 10.03 -5.80 -1.41
N PRO A 127 9.03 -4.94 -1.25
CA PRO A 127 8.16 -4.96 -0.06
C PRO A 127 7.33 -6.24 -0.01
N ILE A 128 7.18 -6.79 1.20
CA ILE A 128 6.33 -7.96 1.48
C ILE A 128 5.07 -7.61 2.29
N GLY A 129 4.92 -6.35 2.69
CA GLY A 129 3.79 -5.87 3.46
C GLY A 129 3.41 -4.44 3.12
N SER A 130 2.21 -4.03 3.53
CA SER A 130 1.59 -2.73 3.26
C SER A 130 2.10 -1.59 4.15
N GLY A 131 3.00 -1.85 5.08
CA GLY A 131 3.44 -0.85 6.07
C GLY A 131 3.94 0.47 5.47
N ILE A 132 4.61 0.43 4.31
CA ILE A 132 5.02 1.64 3.58
C ILE A 132 3.79 2.41 3.09
N THR A 133 2.78 1.71 2.56
CA THR A 133 1.52 2.31 2.09
C THR A 133 0.73 2.90 3.25
N GLU A 134 0.67 2.21 4.38
CA GLU A 134 -0.01 2.70 5.60
C GLU A 134 0.68 3.96 6.14
N ALA A 135 2.01 3.98 6.17
CA ALA A 135 2.79 5.17 6.53
C ALA A 135 2.55 6.33 5.55
N ALA A 136 2.54 6.05 4.25
CA ALA A 136 2.24 7.04 3.23
C ALA A 136 0.81 7.58 3.36
N CYS A 137 -0.18 6.71 3.58
CA CYS A 137 -1.56 7.14 3.84
C CYS A 137 -1.68 8.03 5.08
N LYS A 138 -0.93 7.72 6.15
CA LYS A 138 -0.89 8.57 7.35
C LYS A 138 -0.31 9.95 7.04
N ILE A 139 0.81 10.00 6.33
CA ILE A 139 1.52 11.25 6.02
C ILE A 139 0.76 12.05 4.95
N VAL A 140 0.36 11.42 3.86
CA VAL A 140 -0.27 12.11 2.72
C VAL A 140 -1.70 12.51 3.05
N PHE A 141 -2.50 11.55 3.52
CA PHE A 141 -3.94 11.73 3.69
C PHE A 141 -4.34 12.17 5.11
N THR A 142 -4.03 11.37 6.13
CA THR A 142 -4.56 11.55 7.49
C THR A 142 -4.10 12.85 8.12
N GLN A 143 -2.81 13.17 8.01
CA GLN A 143 -2.25 14.40 8.58
C GLN A 143 -2.77 15.67 7.93
N ARG A 144 -3.36 15.59 6.74
CA ARG A 144 -3.83 16.78 6.03
C ARG A 144 -5.34 16.89 5.93
N LEU A 145 -6.03 15.77 5.74
CA LEU A 145 -7.47 15.79 5.48
C LEU A 145 -8.33 15.38 6.69
N LYS A 146 -7.75 14.73 7.71
CA LYS A 146 -8.49 14.23 8.89
C LYS A 146 -8.16 14.98 10.19
N ARG A 147 -7.80 16.24 10.13
CA ARG A 147 -7.64 17.06 11.36
C ARG A 147 -8.99 17.65 11.77
N SER A 148 -9.15 17.93 13.07
CA SER A 148 -10.34 18.59 13.62
C SER A 148 -10.64 19.89 12.88
N GLY A 149 -11.91 20.17 12.62
CA GLY A 149 -12.38 21.40 11.98
C GLY A 149 -12.14 21.48 10.47
N MET A 150 -11.61 20.46 9.83
CA MET A 150 -11.42 20.44 8.38
C MET A 150 -12.62 19.80 7.68
N ALA A 151 -13.22 20.56 6.78
CA ALA A 151 -14.23 20.09 5.84
C ALA A 151 -13.71 20.29 4.42
N TRP A 152 -13.80 19.26 3.60
CA TRP A 152 -13.30 19.27 2.23
C TRP A 152 -14.38 18.83 1.25
N THR A 153 -14.51 19.57 0.15
CA THR A 153 -15.19 18.99 -1.01
C THR A 153 -14.30 17.90 -1.61
N ARG A 154 -14.90 16.95 -2.32
CA ARG A 154 -14.14 15.87 -2.99
C ARG A 154 -13.08 16.44 -3.94
N ALA A 155 -13.43 17.44 -4.74
CA ALA A 155 -12.50 18.08 -5.68
C ALA A 155 -11.37 18.83 -4.95
N GLY A 156 -11.69 19.64 -3.94
CA GLY A 156 -10.69 20.38 -3.18
C GLY A 156 -9.74 19.46 -2.40
N GLY A 157 -10.29 18.39 -1.80
CA GLY A 157 -9.47 17.36 -1.14
C GLY A 157 -8.50 16.66 -2.11
N GLN A 158 -8.94 16.36 -3.33
CA GLN A 158 -8.07 15.75 -4.33
C GLN A 158 -6.92 16.67 -4.74
N VAL A 159 -7.19 17.95 -5.00
CA VAL A 159 -6.14 18.92 -5.34
C VAL A 159 -5.07 19.02 -4.23
N ILE A 160 -5.50 19.05 -2.98
CA ILE A 160 -4.56 19.10 -1.83
C ILE A 160 -3.72 17.81 -1.75
N LEU A 161 -4.32 16.65 -2.02
CA LEU A 161 -3.58 15.38 -2.05
C LEU A 161 -2.56 15.35 -3.18
N ASP A 162 -2.92 15.78 -4.37
CA ASP A 162 -2.04 15.82 -5.55
C ASP A 162 -0.83 16.73 -5.29
N LEU A 163 -1.06 17.95 -4.80
CA LEU A 163 0.00 18.87 -4.42
C LEU A 163 0.92 18.29 -3.34
N ARG A 164 0.35 17.61 -2.35
CA ARG A 164 1.11 16.97 -1.29
C ARG A 164 1.97 15.81 -1.78
N VAL A 165 1.44 14.99 -2.67
CA VAL A 165 2.21 13.91 -3.30
C VAL A 165 3.36 14.47 -4.13
N ILE A 166 3.13 15.51 -4.94
CA ILE A 166 4.17 16.18 -5.73
C ILE A 166 5.28 16.71 -4.81
N TRP A 167 4.90 17.39 -3.72
CA TRP A 167 5.85 17.93 -2.75
C TRP A 167 6.67 16.83 -2.06
N LEU A 168 6.01 15.82 -1.51
CA LEU A 168 6.65 14.73 -0.78
C LEU A 168 7.52 13.82 -1.67
N SER A 169 7.22 13.75 -2.96
CA SER A 169 8.01 13.01 -3.94
C SER A 169 9.26 13.75 -4.41
N GLY A 170 9.48 15.00 -3.97
CA GLY A 170 10.63 15.80 -4.38
C GLY A 170 10.64 16.24 -5.84
N VAL A 171 9.50 16.13 -6.53
CA VAL A 171 9.39 16.48 -7.96
C VAL A 171 8.72 17.84 -8.20
N TRP A 172 8.54 18.62 -7.15
CA TRP A 172 7.86 19.92 -7.19
C TRP A 172 8.38 20.83 -8.29
N GLU A 173 9.69 21.04 -8.32
CA GLU A 173 10.30 21.97 -9.26
C GLU A 173 10.03 21.56 -10.73
N ALA A 174 10.21 20.26 -11.05
CA ALA A 174 9.97 19.75 -12.39
C ALA A 174 8.49 19.89 -12.82
N VAL A 175 7.56 19.65 -11.90
CA VAL A 175 6.12 19.80 -12.16
C VAL A 175 5.75 21.28 -12.32
N HIS A 176 6.29 22.17 -11.46
CA HIS A 176 6.04 23.60 -11.51
C HIS A 176 6.55 24.23 -12.81
N GLN A 177 7.76 23.91 -13.23
CA GLN A 177 8.32 24.39 -14.51
C GLN A 177 7.49 23.92 -15.71
N ARG A 178 7.03 22.66 -15.71
CA ARG A 178 6.11 22.16 -16.74
C ARG A 178 4.79 22.92 -16.74
N TYR A 179 4.23 23.20 -15.58
CA TYR A 179 2.99 23.96 -15.47
C TYR A 179 3.14 25.36 -16.02
N LEU A 180 4.22 26.08 -15.67
CA LEU A 180 4.51 27.41 -16.21
C LEU A 180 4.70 27.39 -17.74
N ALA A 181 5.39 26.41 -18.26
CA ALA A 181 5.59 26.25 -19.72
C ALA A 181 4.29 25.94 -20.47
N SER A 182 3.33 25.23 -19.82
CA SER A 182 2.05 24.85 -20.44
C SER A 182 1.00 25.96 -20.42
N LYS A 183 1.14 26.93 -19.50
CA LYS A 183 0.24 28.07 -19.36
C LYS A 183 1.07 29.35 -19.18
N PRO A 184 1.53 29.96 -20.29
CA PRO A 184 2.19 31.25 -20.19
C PRO A 184 1.23 32.22 -19.49
N LEU A 185 1.61 32.67 -18.30
CA LEU A 185 0.83 33.67 -17.58
C LEU A 185 0.81 34.93 -18.44
N PRO A 186 -0.35 35.57 -18.64
CA PRO A 186 -0.38 36.88 -19.26
C PRO A 186 0.49 37.80 -18.41
N VAL A 187 1.54 38.34 -19.04
CA VAL A 187 2.39 39.34 -18.39
C VAL A 187 1.55 40.59 -18.22
N THR A 188 0.92 40.71 -17.07
CA THR A 188 0.27 41.98 -16.71
C THR A 188 1.41 42.95 -16.42
N HIS A 189 1.70 43.82 -17.38
CA HIS A 189 2.57 44.95 -17.12
C HIS A 189 1.95 45.77 -15.99
N VAL A 190 2.44 45.57 -14.78
CA VAL A 190 2.16 46.51 -13.68
C VAL A 190 2.85 47.81 -14.09
N HIS A 191 2.07 48.76 -14.59
CA HIS A 191 2.55 50.15 -14.71
C HIS A 191 2.88 50.60 -13.29
N MET A 192 4.14 50.54 -12.96
CA MET A 192 4.63 51.30 -11.79
C MET A 192 4.37 52.76 -12.09
N ALA A 193 3.38 53.33 -11.43
CA ALA A 193 3.18 54.76 -11.46
C ALA A 193 4.52 55.44 -11.10
N LYS A 194 5.07 56.23 -12.03
CA LYS A 194 6.24 57.05 -11.78
C LYS A 194 5.97 57.86 -10.51
N GLY A 195 6.78 57.63 -9.48
CA GLY A 195 6.65 58.30 -8.23
C GLY A 195 6.64 59.82 -8.43
N ALA A 196 5.66 60.48 -7.86
CA ALA A 196 5.63 61.90 -7.73
C ALA A 196 6.92 62.39 -7.02
N GLN A 197 7.66 63.25 -7.67
CA GLN A 197 8.81 63.92 -7.04
C GLN A 197 8.28 64.77 -5.85
N PRO A 198 8.99 64.76 -4.73
CA PRO A 198 8.63 65.67 -3.63
C PRO A 198 8.90 67.09 -4.08
N GLU A 199 7.87 67.93 -4.02
CA GLU A 199 8.02 69.39 -4.15
C GLU A 199 8.97 69.89 -3.08
N GLN A 200 10.07 70.51 -3.54
CA GLN A 200 10.95 71.33 -2.65
C GLN A 200 10.19 72.61 -2.27
N GLN A 201 9.71 72.65 -1.06
CA GLN A 201 9.32 74.00 -0.47
C GLN A 201 10.59 74.73 -0.13
N ALA A 202 10.85 75.78 -0.89
CA ALA A 202 11.81 76.83 -0.54
C ALA A 202 11.10 77.88 0.31
N ALA A 203 11.68 78.23 1.48
CA ALA A 203 11.77 79.53 2.10
C ALA A 203 12.40 79.33 3.45
#